data_72a21176aa9f423632e7d6f6ac4d6262
#
_entry.id   72a21176aa9f423632e7d6f6ac4d6262
#
_cell.length_a   1.000
_cell.length_b   1.000
_cell.length_c   1.000
_cell.angle_alpha   90.00
_cell.angle_beta   90.00
_cell.angle_gamma   90.00
#
_symmetry.space_group_name_H-M   'P 1'
#
loop_
_entity.id
_entity.type
_entity.pdbx_description
1 polymer ?
#
loop_
_entity_poly.entity_id
_entity_poly.type
_entity_poly.pdbx_seq_one_letter_code
_entity_poly.pdbx_strand_id
1 'polypeptide(L)'
;LQQKVEEGFRVLTLMTEVDKEVLDFIKQYQVIASHLYWAKRLGIKPSDAVLRRAKESIKSYWRWHIIDEKDPMYLFKGIEKTPRPHSIILNLPLVDALHESKGGFIKDGKLILRLNKKVEIKIPERALEWLNKRLAENPDRKTVRVFERRGRLVAQIILHKENIVIPPSNPLLVVVDINSSYGVVVHYWDGKLIKTEKYKPPNRGMKWHSARKLMKLRDNLYNQGCLTQEKINIYSALIRRTLSGSSRSWVQQTVDKIVRRIRRIAKRHKKDPLVLIDIPNDESLRGSVLQRTLLSFVKYFENILSWYGIYWDESRLYSKICPQCGSELDLEMRTKNARIMVCKNCGFKEERDKIPLYWALIKIKLLPNP
;
A
#
# COMPACT_ATOMS: atom_id res chain seq x y z
N LEU A 1 10.53 -21.41 -7.37
CA LEU A 1 9.31 -20.89 -6.76
C LEU A 1 8.84 -21.84 -5.66
N GLN A 2 8.49 -21.32 -4.47
CA GLN A 2 8.11 -22.09 -3.29
C GLN A 2 6.74 -21.66 -2.79
N GLN A 3 6.06 -22.56 -2.07
CA GLN A 3 4.85 -22.23 -1.32
C GLN A 3 5.16 -21.14 -0.30
N LYS A 4 4.24 -20.18 -0.14
CA LYS A 4 4.38 -19.09 0.82
C LYS A 4 3.03 -18.68 1.39
N VAL A 5 3.09 -18.08 2.58
CA VAL A 5 1.93 -17.43 3.22
C VAL A 5 1.98 -15.95 2.91
N GLU A 6 0.90 -15.44 2.35
CA GLU A 6 0.79 -14.04 1.95
C GLU A 6 -0.37 -13.37 2.67
N GLU A 7 -0.10 -12.23 3.31
CA GLU A 7 -1.14 -11.42 3.95
C GLU A 7 -1.44 -10.19 3.07
N GLY A 8 -2.71 -10.07 2.66
CA GLY A 8 -3.24 -8.90 1.98
C GLY A 8 -4.18 -8.11 2.88
N PHE A 9 -4.26 -6.80 2.69
CA PHE A 9 -5.18 -5.97 3.44
C PHE A 9 -5.91 -4.94 2.57
N ARG A 10 -7.10 -4.54 3.03
CA ARG A 10 -7.92 -3.47 2.47
C ARG A 10 -8.25 -2.44 3.54
N VAL A 11 -8.18 -1.16 3.20
CA VAL A 11 -8.38 -0.07 4.14
C VAL A 11 -9.45 0.89 3.65
N LEU A 12 -10.45 1.15 4.50
CA LEU A 12 -11.38 2.25 4.35
C LEU A 12 -11.07 3.31 5.41
N THR A 13 -10.83 4.54 5.00
CA THR A 13 -10.57 5.66 5.93
C THR A 13 -11.79 6.58 5.98
N LEU A 14 -12.31 6.78 7.17
CA LEU A 14 -13.40 7.68 7.49
C LEU A 14 -12.86 8.83 8.37
N MET A 15 -13.42 10.02 8.24
CA MET A 15 -13.10 11.18 9.07
C MET A 15 -14.38 11.84 9.53
N THR A 16 -14.42 12.24 10.81
CA THR A 16 -15.54 12.99 11.38
C THR A 16 -15.06 14.00 12.39
N GLU A 17 -15.87 14.99 12.65
CA GLU A 17 -15.73 15.90 13.78
C GLU A 17 -16.35 15.24 15.01
N VAL A 18 -15.73 15.38 16.16
CA VAL A 18 -16.19 14.85 17.44
C VAL A 18 -15.88 15.85 18.55
N ASP A 19 -16.49 15.65 19.70
CA ASP A 19 -16.25 16.44 20.89
C ASP A 19 -14.77 16.43 21.30
N LYS A 20 -14.31 17.55 21.86
CA LYS A 20 -12.94 17.71 22.36
C LYS A 20 -12.56 16.59 23.33
N GLU A 21 -13.48 16.17 24.17
CA GLU A 21 -13.28 15.11 25.17
C GLU A 21 -12.89 13.77 24.52
N VAL A 22 -13.50 13.41 23.38
CA VAL A 22 -13.14 12.22 22.60
C VAL A 22 -11.74 12.34 22.01
N LEU A 23 -11.39 13.52 21.47
CA LEU A 23 -10.06 13.76 20.90
C LEU A 23 -8.98 13.72 21.99
N ASP A 24 -9.24 14.29 23.15
CA ASP A 24 -8.32 14.30 24.28
C ASP A 24 -8.11 12.89 24.83
N PHE A 25 -9.17 12.07 24.90
CA PHE A 25 -9.07 10.66 25.25
C PHE A 25 -8.14 9.89 24.30
N ILE A 26 -8.29 10.08 22.97
CA ILE A 26 -7.44 9.41 21.97
C ILE A 26 -5.99 9.86 22.08
N LYS A 27 -5.74 11.15 22.29
CA LYS A 27 -4.39 11.68 22.51
C LYS A 27 -3.74 11.10 23.77
N GLN A 28 -4.48 11.08 24.88
CA GLN A 28 -4.01 10.47 26.13
C GLN A 28 -3.67 9.00 25.94
N TYR A 29 -4.54 8.23 25.27
CA TYR A 29 -4.28 6.84 24.94
C TYR A 29 -2.97 6.68 24.16
N GLN A 30 -2.77 7.48 23.11
CA GLN A 30 -1.56 7.42 22.29
C GLN A 30 -0.29 7.71 23.10
N VAL A 31 -0.33 8.69 23.98
CA VAL A 31 0.79 9.06 24.87
C VAL A 31 1.10 7.91 25.84
N ILE A 32 0.11 7.38 26.52
CA ILE A 32 0.28 6.31 27.50
C ILE A 32 0.80 5.04 26.83
N ALA A 33 0.18 4.62 25.72
CA ALA A 33 0.57 3.44 25.00
C ALA A 33 2.00 3.56 24.45
N SER A 34 2.40 4.73 23.94
CA SER A 34 3.77 4.99 23.49
C SER A 34 4.77 4.92 24.64
N HIS A 35 4.41 5.44 25.81
CA HIS A 35 5.28 5.41 26.99
C HIS A 35 5.51 3.97 27.48
N LEU A 36 4.45 3.18 27.61
CA LEU A 36 4.54 1.78 27.99
C LEU A 36 5.37 0.96 27.00
N TYR A 37 5.19 1.19 25.71
CA TYR A 37 5.99 0.53 24.67
C TYR A 37 7.48 0.80 24.83
N TRP A 38 7.87 2.08 24.99
CA TRP A 38 9.28 2.45 25.13
C TRP A 38 9.88 1.95 26.43
N ALA A 39 9.12 1.98 27.54
CA ALA A 39 9.57 1.44 28.81
C ALA A 39 9.94 -0.06 28.68
N LYS A 40 9.10 -0.86 28.04
CA LYS A 40 9.41 -2.29 27.79
C LYS A 40 10.64 -2.45 26.91
N ARG A 41 10.76 -1.70 25.82
CA ARG A 41 11.87 -1.81 24.87
C ARG A 41 13.23 -1.47 25.51
N LEU A 42 13.23 -0.52 26.45
CA LEU A 42 14.43 -0.11 27.18
C LEU A 42 14.69 -0.97 28.43
N GLY A 43 13.85 -1.99 28.71
CA GLY A 43 13.94 -2.80 29.92
C GLY A 43 13.62 -2.02 31.20
N ILE A 44 12.94 -0.86 31.08
CA ILE A 44 12.57 -0.01 32.22
C ILE A 44 11.20 -0.44 32.70
N LYS A 45 11.10 -0.78 33.99
CA LYS A 45 9.80 -1.02 34.62
C LYS A 45 9.04 0.32 34.73
N PRO A 46 7.83 0.44 34.13
CA PRO A 46 7.02 1.64 34.30
C PRO A 46 6.69 1.85 35.79
N SER A 47 6.68 3.09 36.24
CA SER A 47 6.29 3.38 37.63
C SER A 47 4.83 2.99 37.85
N ASP A 48 4.51 2.56 39.07
CA ASP A 48 3.14 2.19 39.44
C ASP A 48 2.16 3.35 39.27
N ALA A 49 2.61 4.60 39.39
CA ALA A 49 1.82 5.79 39.10
C ALA A 49 1.43 5.88 37.59
N VAL A 50 2.36 5.56 36.66
CA VAL A 50 2.06 5.51 35.23
C VAL A 50 1.11 4.37 34.89
N LEU A 51 1.31 3.18 35.49
CA LEU A 51 0.43 2.03 35.32
C LEU A 51 -0.97 2.30 35.86
N ARG A 52 -1.07 2.92 37.04
CA ARG A 52 -2.35 3.31 37.65
C ARG A 52 -3.07 4.33 36.75
N ARG A 53 -2.39 5.37 36.30
CA ARG A 53 -2.96 6.40 35.43
C ARG A 53 -3.36 5.83 34.06
N ALA A 54 -2.59 4.89 33.51
CA ALA A 54 -2.95 4.14 32.36
C ALA A 54 -4.24 3.33 32.56
N LYS A 55 -4.31 2.58 33.65
CA LYS A 55 -5.52 1.83 34.04
C LYS A 55 -6.74 2.73 34.21
N GLU A 56 -6.61 3.89 34.83
CA GLU A 56 -7.69 4.85 35.00
C GLU A 56 -8.14 5.49 33.69
N SER A 57 -7.20 5.92 32.86
CA SER A 57 -7.47 6.65 31.60
C SER A 57 -8.03 5.75 30.52
N ILE A 58 -7.63 4.46 30.49
CA ILE A 58 -8.05 3.47 29.50
C ILE A 58 -8.94 2.38 30.15
N LYS A 59 -9.55 2.64 31.28
CA LYS A 59 -10.25 1.67 32.11
C LYS A 59 -11.27 0.82 31.36
N SER A 60 -12.03 1.41 30.46
CA SER A 60 -12.96 0.69 29.57
C SER A 60 -12.24 -0.16 28.53
N TYR A 61 -11.08 0.29 28.02
CA TYR A 61 -10.25 -0.42 27.06
C TYR A 61 -9.31 -1.43 27.71
N TRP A 62 -8.85 -1.16 28.94
CA TRP A 62 -8.05 -2.08 29.67
C TRP A 62 -8.80 -3.41 29.90
N ARG A 63 -10.09 -3.37 30.19
CA ARG A 63 -10.95 -4.57 30.30
C ARG A 63 -11.11 -5.34 28.99
N TRP A 64 -10.90 -4.70 27.84
CA TRP A 64 -11.20 -5.28 26.54
C TRP A 64 -9.99 -5.79 25.77
N HIS A 65 -8.81 -5.18 25.97
CA HIS A 65 -7.59 -5.47 25.25
C HIS A 65 -6.51 -6.12 26.10
N ILE A 66 -6.62 -6.03 27.40
CA ILE A 66 -5.74 -6.69 28.35
C ILE A 66 -6.52 -7.83 28.96
N ILE A 67 -6.72 -8.84 28.14
CA ILE A 67 -7.28 -10.12 28.55
C ILE A 67 -6.34 -10.80 29.55
N ASP A 68 -5.08 -10.45 29.53
CA ASP A 68 -4.09 -10.94 30.47
C ASP A 68 -3.60 -9.77 31.35
N GLU A 69 -4.08 -9.70 32.59
CA GLU A 69 -3.62 -8.72 33.58
C GLU A 69 -2.09 -8.82 33.83
N LYS A 70 -1.48 -9.93 33.43
CA LYS A 70 -0.07 -10.22 33.62
C LYS A 70 0.82 -9.64 32.53
N ASP A 71 0.30 -9.37 31.31
CA ASP A 71 1.09 -8.78 30.23
C ASP A 71 0.42 -7.55 29.57
N PRO A 72 0.67 -6.33 30.10
CA PRO A 72 0.17 -5.09 29.51
C PRO A 72 0.70 -4.88 28.07
N MET A 73 1.60 -5.72 27.59
CA MET A 73 2.23 -5.63 26.29
C MET A 73 1.47 -6.36 25.17
N TYR A 74 0.36 -7.00 25.45
CA TYR A 74 -0.52 -7.58 24.42
C TYR A 74 -1.00 -6.51 23.41
N LEU A 75 -1.12 -5.26 23.84
CA LEU A 75 -1.41 -4.10 22.99
C LEU A 75 -0.39 -3.88 21.85
N PHE A 76 0.80 -4.45 21.99
CA PHE A 76 1.93 -4.24 21.08
C PHE A 76 2.28 -5.49 20.26
N LYS A 77 1.51 -6.55 20.39
CA LYS A 77 1.67 -7.77 19.61
C LYS A 77 1.51 -7.46 18.13
N GLY A 78 2.56 -7.71 17.33
CA GLY A 78 2.60 -7.42 15.90
C GLY A 78 3.18 -6.05 15.54
N ILE A 79 3.73 -5.28 16.49
CA ILE A 79 4.54 -4.08 16.16
C ILE A 79 6.00 -4.52 15.98
N GLU A 80 6.35 -4.92 14.76
CA GLU A 80 7.72 -5.35 14.42
C GLU A 80 8.69 -4.18 14.28
N LYS A 81 8.21 -3.01 13.83
CA LYS A 81 9.03 -1.81 13.61
C LYS A 81 8.90 -0.83 14.76
N THR A 82 10.03 -0.23 15.14
CA THR A 82 10.08 0.85 16.14
C THR A 82 9.10 1.96 15.76
N PRO A 83 8.02 2.17 16.51
CA PRO A 83 7.12 3.29 16.25
C PRO A 83 7.84 4.60 16.60
N ARG A 84 7.50 5.66 15.91
CA ARG A 84 7.91 7.01 16.32
C ARG A 84 7.24 7.33 17.67
N PRO A 85 7.84 8.17 18.52
CA PRO A 85 7.17 8.67 19.72
C PRO A 85 5.77 9.16 19.37
N HIS A 86 4.77 8.81 20.18
CA HIS A 86 3.34 9.14 19.98
C HIS A 86 2.69 8.56 18.71
N SER A 87 3.22 7.49 18.13
CA SER A 87 2.68 6.87 16.92
C SER A 87 1.84 5.62 17.16
N ILE A 88 1.68 5.19 18.40
CA ILE A 88 0.84 4.04 18.72
C ILE A 88 -0.62 4.43 18.57
N ILE A 89 -1.31 3.71 17.71
CA ILE A 89 -2.68 3.99 17.31
C ILE A 89 -3.61 3.01 18.04
N LEU A 90 -4.73 3.51 18.52
CA LEU A 90 -5.77 2.68 19.12
C LEU A 90 -6.34 1.71 18.07
N ASN A 91 -6.21 0.42 18.31
CA ASN A 91 -6.78 -0.63 17.47
C ASN A 91 -7.96 -1.27 18.20
N LEU A 92 -9.10 -1.34 17.52
CA LEU A 92 -10.32 -1.97 17.98
C LEU A 92 -10.68 -3.14 17.08
N PRO A 93 -11.22 -4.25 17.61
CA PRO A 93 -11.82 -5.25 16.76
C PRO A 93 -13.06 -4.67 16.06
N LEU A 94 -13.26 -4.98 14.80
CA LEU A 94 -14.54 -4.77 14.14
C LEU A 94 -15.36 -6.04 14.31
N VAL A 95 -16.41 -5.93 15.12
CA VAL A 95 -17.30 -7.07 15.48
C VAL A 95 -18.63 -6.97 14.74
N ASP A 96 -19.34 -8.06 14.70
CA ASP A 96 -20.70 -8.09 14.16
C ASP A 96 -21.66 -7.38 15.12
N ALA A 97 -22.74 -6.80 14.58
CA ALA A 97 -23.71 -6.00 15.36
C ALA A 97 -24.34 -6.76 16.55
N LEU A 98 -24.36 -8.09 16.51
CA LEU A 98 -24.84 -8.97 17.60
C LEU A 98 -23.97 -8.91 18.86
N HIS A 99 -22.72 -8.48 18.74
CA HIS A 99 -21.76 -8.37 19.85
C HIS A 99 -21.51 -6.90 20.23
N GLU A 100 -22.57 -6.11 20.33
CA GLU A 100 -22.54 -4.65 20.50
C GLU A 100 -21.72 -4.15 21.70
N SER A 101 -21.35 -5.03 22.63
CA SER A 101 -20.58 -4.65 23.80
C SER A 101 -19.10 -4.38 23.58
N LYS A 102 -18.53 -4.73 22.41
CA LYS A 102 -17.07 -4.79 22.17
C LYS A 102 -16.63 -4.10 20.90
N GLY A 103 -15.73 -3.11 21.01
CA GLY A 103 -15.01 -2.56 19.88
C GLY A 103 -15.79 -1.60 18.97
N GLY A 104 -15.59 -1.73 17.67
CA GLY A 104 -16.35 -1.03 16.64
C GLY A 104 -17.28 -1.98 15.90
N PHE A 105 -18.43 -1.53 15.49
CA PHE A 105 -19.36 -2.31 14.67
C PHE A 105 -20.08 -1.42 13.65
N ILE A 106 -20.64 -2.06 12.62
CA ILE A 106 -21.36 -1.35 11.56
C ILE A 106 -22.85 -1.63 11.73
N LYS A 107 -23.65 -0.55 11.85
CA LYS A 107 -25.11 -0.62 11.93
C LYS A 107 -25.72 0.56 11.19
N ASP A 108 -26.76 0.31 10.40
CA ASP A 108 -27.55 1.33 9.68
C ASP A 108 -26.68 2.31 8.86
N GLY A 109 -25.67 1.78 8.16
CA GLY A 109 -24.76 2.60 7.34
C GLY A 109 -23.79 3.47 8.13
N LYS A 110 -23.63 3.22 9.42
CA LYS A 110 -22.72 3.93 10.31
C LYS A 110 -21.69 2.98 10.91
N LEU A 111 -20.45 3.47 11.08
CA LEU A 111 -19.46 2.86 11.95
C LEU A 111 -19.70 3.41 13.36
N ILE A 112 -19.97 2.54 14.30
CA ILE A 112 -20.19 2.86 15.71
C ILE A 112 -18.95 2.44 16.48
N LEU A 113 -18.31 3.40 17.17
CA LEU A 113 -17.13 3.19 18.01
C LEU A 113 -17.53 3.42 19.47
N ARG A 114 -17.18 2.48 20.32
CA ARG A 114 -17.31 2.62 21.77
C ARG A 114 -15.97 3.06 22.35
N LEU A 115 -15.78 4.36 22.41
CA LEU A 115 -14.66 5.01 23.06
C LEU A 115 -15.03 5.35 24.52
N ASN A 116 -14.47 6.41 25.11
CA ASN A 116 -14.99 6.98 26.35
C ASN A 116 -16.47 7.41 26.23
N LYS A 117 -16.87 7.76 25.01
CA LYS A 117 -18.26 8.00 24.58
C LYS A 117 -18.56 7.18 23.33
N LYS A 118 -19.84 6.95 23.06
CA LYS A 118 -20.29 6.37 21.78
C LYS A 118 -20.08 7.40 20.66
N VAL A 119 -19.36 7.02 19.63
CA VAL A 119 -19.12 7.84 18.44
C VAL A 119 -19.73 7.14 17.22
N GLU A 120 -20.55 7.86 16.48
CA GLU A 120 -21.17 7.39 15.26
C GLU A 120 -20.56 8.11 14.05
N ILE A 121 -20.05 7.36 13.09
CA ILE A 121 -19.45 7.88 11.87
C ILE A 121 -20.27 7.40 10.69
N LYS A 122 -20.94 8.31 9.98
CA LYS A 122 -21.69 7.98 8.78
C LYS A 122 -20.73 7.48 7.69
N ILE A 123 -21.02 6.31 7.14
CA ILE A 123 -20.28 5.75 6.00
C ILE A 123 -20.96 6.23 4.73
N PRO A 124 -20.27 6.94 3.81
CA PRO A 124 -20.84 7.32 2.52
C PRO A 124 -21.31 6.06 1.76
N GLU A 125 -22.43 6.14 1.05
CA GLU A 125 -23.08 5.00 0.37
C GLU A 125 -22.10 4.19 -0.49
N ARG A 126 -21.33 4.85 -1.37
CA ARG A 126 -20.29 4.19 -2.20
C ARG A 126 -19.20 3.49 -1.37
N ALA A 127 -18.86 4.04 -0.20
CA ALA A 127 -17.89 3.43 0.70
C ALA A 127 -18.50 2.23 1.43
N LEU A 128 -19.78 2.28 1.75
CA LEU A 128 -20.53 1.17 2.34
C LEU A 128 -20.68 0.00 1.36
N GLU A 129 -21.03 0.26 0.11
CA GLU A 129 -21.07 -0.75 -0.96
C GLU A 129 -19.70 -1.42 -1.13
N TRP A 130 -18.65 -0.60 -1.18
CA TRP A 130 -17.28 -1.10 -1.28
C TRP A 130 -16.93 -1.99 -0.08
N LEU A 131 -17.28 -1.55 1.14
CA LEU A 131 -16.99 -2.27 2.38
C LEU A 131 -17.75 -3.60 2.43
N ASN A 132 -19.04 -3.60 2.12
CA ASN A 132 -19.86 -4.81 2.09
C ASN A 132 -19.32 -5.83 1.10
N LYS A 133 -18.88 -5.37 -0.09
CA LYS A 133 -18.22 -6.24 -1.07
C LYS A 133 -16.94 -6.87 -0.53
N ARG A 134 -16.15 -6.14 0.27
CA ARG A 134 -14.90 -6.67 0.85
C ARG A 134 -15.17 -7.58 2.04
N LEU A 135 -16.19 -7.30 2.83
CA LEU A 135 -16.63 -8.20 3.90
C LEU A 135 -17.14 -9.54 3.36
N ALA A 136 -17.87 -9.52 2.22
CA ALA A 136 -18.29 -10.73 1.53
C ALA A 136 -17.14 -11.59 0.96
N GLU A 137 -15.93 -11.05 0.86
CA GLU A 137 -14.70 -11.80 0.49
C GLU A 137 -14.10 -12.57 1.70
N ASN A 138 -14.80 -12.62 2.85
CA ASN A 138 -14.42 -13.31 4.08
C ASN A 138 -12.99 -13.00 4.55
N PRO A 139 -12.73 -11.77 5.02
CA PRO A 139 -11.44 -11.44 5.63
C PRO A 139 -11.27 -12.16 6.96
N ASP A 140 -10.04 -12.66 7.22
CA ASP A 140 -9.74 -13.44 8.43
C ASP A 140 -9.72 -12.57 9.68
N ARG A 141 -9.31 -11.31 9.55
CA ARG A 141 -9.25 -10.35 10.64
C ARG A 141 -9.79 -8.99 10.21
N LYS A 142 -10.60 -8.40 11.10
CA LYS A 142 -11.22 -7.09 10.89
C LYS A 142 -10.86 -6.19 12.08
N THR A 143 -10.26 -5.04 11.82
CA THR A 143 -9.87 -4.08 12.86
C THR A 143 -10.23 -2.66 12.48
N VAL A 144 -10.39 -1.80 13.49
CA VAL A 144 -10.56 -0.36 13.30
C VAL A 144 -9.43 0.36 14.02
N ARG A 145 -8.62 1.10 13.27
CA ARG A 145 -7.63 2.02 13.85
C ARG A 145 -8.25 3.39 14.05
N VAL A 146 -8.09 3.92 15.24
CA VAL A 146 -8.66 5.22 15.61
C VAL A 146 -7.56 6.15 16.07
N PHE A 147 -7.49 7.34 15.46
CA PHE A 147 -6.50 8.36 15.82
C PHE A 147 -7.00 9.77 15.49
N GLU A 148 -6.38 10.76 16.11
CA GLU A 148 -6.63 12.16 15.81
C GLU A 148 -5.74 12.65 14.67
N ARG A 149 -6.31 13.45 13.78
CA ARG A 149 -5.57 14.14 12.74
C ARG A 149 -6.21 15.51 12.45
N ARG A 150 -5.48 16.59 12.77
CA ARG A 150 -5.90 17.98 12.52
C ARG A 150 -7.24 18.35 13.16
N GLY A 151 -7.42 17.98 14.41
CA GLY A 151 -8.65 18.26 15.15
C GLY A 151 -9.83 17.38 14.77
N ARG A 152 -9.64 16.34 13.97
CA ARG A 152 -10.68 15.38 13.57
C ARG A 152 -10.34 13.96 13.98
N LEU A 153 -11.37 13.20 14.30
CA LEU A 153 -11.25 11.76 14.45
C LEU A 153 -11.10 11.09 13.11
N VAL A 154 -10.10 10.24 12.99
CA VAL A 154 -9.91 9.37 11.82
C VAL A 154 -10.11 7.93 12.28
N ALA A 155 -11.02 7.22 11.62
CA ALA A 155 -11.22 5.80 11.76
C ALA A 155 -10.83 5.07 10.48
N GLN A 156 -9.94 4.09 10.59
CA GLN A 156 -9.53 3.24 9.48
C GLN A 156 -10.02 1.82 9.72
N ILE A 157 -11.02 1.39 8.95
CA ILE A 157 -11.43 -0.01 8.91
C ILE A 157 -10.39 -0.76 8.07
N ILE A 158 -9.73 -1.75 8.67
CA ILE A 158 -8.71 -2.56 8.04
C ILE A 158 -9.20 -4.00 8.03
N LEU A 159 -9.31 -4.54 6.84
CA LEU A 159 -9.64 -5.93 6.60
C LEU A 159 -8.36 -6.66 6.21
N HIS A 160 -8.06 -7.75 6.87
CA HIS A 160 -6.90 -8.60 6.60
C HIS A 160 -7.35 -9.94 6.02
N LYS A 161 -6.61 -10.45 5.06
CA LYS A 161 -6.80 -11.76 4.49
C LYS A 161 -5.47 -12.46 4.32
N GLU A 162 -5.35 -13.65 4.87
CA GLU A 162 -4.18 -14.51 4.78
C GLU A 162 -4.46 -15.61 3.76
N ASN A 163 -3.56 -15.83 2.83
CA ASN A 163 -3.68 -16.85 1.81
C ASN A 163 -2.40 -17.70 1.77
N ILE A 164 -2.57 -19.01 1.73
CA ILE A 164 -1.49 -19.92 1.37
C ILE A 164 -1.46 -19.96 -0.15
N VAL A 165 -0.37 -19.50 -0.75
CA VAL A 165 -0.22 -19.46 -2.21
C VAL A 165 0.85 -20.45 -2.67
N ILE A 166 0.51 -21.24 -3.67
CA ILE A 166 1.38 -22.25 -4.26
C ILE A 166 1.62 -21.84 -5.72
N PRO A 167 2.86 -21.93 -6.22
CA PRO A 167 3.12 -21.64 -7.63
C PRO A 167 2.37 -22.63 -8.51
N PRO A 168 1.54 -22.15 -9.46
CA PRO A 168 0.77 -23.04 -10.32
C PRO A 168 1.67 -23.78 -11.32
N SER A 169 1.37 -25.05 -11.60
CA SER A 169 2.13 -25.92 -12.51
C SER A 169 1.97 -25.52 -13.98
N ASN A 170 0.78 -25.04 -14.36
CA ASN A 170 0.49 -24.54 -15.73
C ASN A 170 -0.10 -23.13 -15.66
N PRO A 171 0.72 -22.10 -15.40
CA PRO A 171 0.23 -20.78 -15.11
C PRO A 171 -0.25 -20.00 -16.34
N LEU A 172 -1.17 -19.06 -16.09
CA LEU A 172 -1.20 -17.83 -16.86
C LEU A 172 -0.04 -16.95 -16.39
N LEU A 173 1.03 -16.85 -17.17
CA LEU A 173 2.16 -16.01 -16.79
C LEU A 173 1.84 -14.54 -17.02
N VAL A 174 2.08 -13.73 -16.00
CA VAL A 174 1.96 -12.27 -16.04
C VAL A 174 3.31 -11.66 -15.65
N VAL A 175 3.92 -10.94 -16.55
CA VAL A 175 5.21 -10.28 -16.33
C VAL A 175 4.97 -8.78 -16.20
N VAL A 176 5.45 -8.21 -15.10
CA VAL A 176 5.31 -6.78 -14.80
C VAL A 176 6.70 -6.15 -14.76
N ASP A 177 7.05 -5.45 -15.82
CA ASP A 177 8.29 -4.65 -15.92
C ASP A 177 8.03 -3.22 -15.44
N ILE A 178 8.80 -2.79 -14.45
CA ILE A 178 8.71 -1.47 -13.85
C ILE A 178 9.94 -0.66 -14.24
N ASN A 179 9.73 0.35 -15.08
CA ASN A 179 10.84 1.16 -15.56
C ASN A 179 10.56 2.68 -15.50
N SER A 180 11.65 3.46 -15.42
CA SER A 180 11.59 4.93 -15.32
C SER A 180 11.05 5.63 -16.57
N SER A 181 11.11 4.99 -17.73
CA SER A 181 10.76 5.60 -19.04
C SER A 181 9.27 5.47 -19.36
N TYR A 182 8.71 4.28 -19.14
CA TYR A 182 7.31 3.98 -19.51
C TYR A 182 6.40 3.78 -18.29
N GLY A 183 6.97 3.66 -17.08
CA GLY A 183 6.24 3.39 -15.87
C GLY A 183 6.08 1.88 -15.64
N VAL A 184 4.93 1.31 -16.02
CA VAL A 184 4.64 -0.12 -15.83
C VAL A 184 4.23 -0.74 -17.15
N VAL A 185 4.91 -1.81 -17.54
CA VAL A 185 4.59 -2.63 -18.70
C VAL A 185 4.15 -4.00 -18.23
N VAL A 186 3.02 -4.49 -18.71
CA VAL A 186 2.46 -5.78 -18.30
C VAL A 186 2.26 -6.66 -19.51
N HIS A 187 2.85 -7.84 -19.47
CA HIS A 187 2.68 -8.88 -20.50
C HIS A 187 1.83 -10.02 -19.93
N TYR A 188 0.88 -10.49 -20.71
CA TYR A 188 0.04 -11.64 -20.41
C TYR A 188 0.36 -12.75 -21.40
N TRP A 189 0.78 -13.93 -20.91
CA TRP A 189 1.24 -15.02 -21.76
C TRP A 189 0.59 -16.35 -21.33
N ASP A 190 0.14 -17.12 -22.33
CA ASP A 190 -0.40 -18.46 -22.19
C ASP A 190 -0.06 -19.31 -23.41
N GLY A 191 1.18 -19.87 -23.44
CA GLY A 191 1.72 -20.52 -24.64
C GLY A 191 2.10 -19.55 -25.75
N LYS A 192 1.43 -18.41 -25.80
CA LYS A 192 1.73 -17.26 -26.69
C LYS A 192 1.43 -15.94 -25.98
N LEU A 193 2.00 -14.86 -26.50
CA LEU A 193 1.71 -13.53 -25.98
C LEU A 193 0.25 -13.15 -26.29
N ILE A 194 -0.58 -13.05 -25.24
CA ILE A 194 -1.98 -12.66 -25.36
C ILE A 194 -2.08 -11.15 -25.58
N LYS A 195 -1.36 -10.38 -24.73
CA LYS A 195 -1.42 -8.92 -24.74
C LYS A 195 -0.25 -8.29 -24.00
N THR A 196 0.13 -7.08 -24.43
CA THR A 196 1.00 -6.16 -23.72
C THR A 196 0.23 -4.88 -23.38
N GLU A 197 0.32 -4.40 -22.15
CA GLU A 197 -0.29 -3.14 -21.71
C GLU A 197 0.79 -2.23 -21.10
N LYS A 198 0.75 -0.94 -21.44
CA LYS A 198 1.69 0.09 -20.92
C LYS A 198 0.91 1.12 -20.10
N TYR A 199 1.34 1.36 -18.86
CA TYR A 199 0.71 2.28 -17.92
C TYR A 199 1.68 3.39 -17.55
N LYS A 200 1.51 4.54 -18.17
CA LYS A 200 2.34 5.72 -17.88
C LYS A 200 1.87 6.40 -16.60
N PRO A 201 2.75 6.69 -15.64
CA PRO A 201 2.40 7.53 -14.50
C PRO A 201 2.04 8.94 -14.98
N PRO A 202 1.20 9.68 -14.22
CA PRO A 202 0.77 11.00 -14.62
C PRO A 202 1.97 11.90 -14.88
N ASN A 203 1.88 12.68 -15.96
CA ASN A 203 2.95 13.61 -16.34
C ASN A 203 3.18 14.62 -15.20
N ARG A 204 4.32 14.47 -14.51
CA ARG A 204 4.70 15.35 -13.42
C ARG A 204 5.15 16.73 -13.88
N GLY A 205 5.49 16.91 -15.16
CA GLY A 205 5.94 18.19 -15.69
C GLY A 205 4.91 19.31 -15.45
N MET A 206 3.64 19.08 -15.82
CA MET A 206 2.57 20.05 -15.59
C MET A 206 2.29 20.31 -14.11
N LYS A 207 2.36 19.26 -13.27
CA LYS A 207 2.14 19.39 -11.83
C LYS A 207 3.32 20.02 -11.11
N TRP A 208 4.52 19.70 -11.54
CA TRP A 208 5.73 20.34 -11.07
C TRP A 208 5.72 21.83 -11.41
N HIS A 209 5.23 22.17 -12.62
CA HIS A 209 5.04 23.57 -13.01
C HIS A 209 4.00 24.28 -12.11
N SER A 210 2.85 23.68 -11.85
CA SER A 210 1.83 24.19 -10.94
C SER A 210 2.32 24.30 -9.49
N ALA A 211 3.01 23.28 -8.99
CA ALA A 211 3.61 23.30 -7.66
C ALA A 211 4.70 24.37 -7.55
N ARG A 212 5.51 24.58 -8.59
CA ARG A 212 6.55 25.61 -8.64
C ARG A 212 5.96 27.02 -8.65
N LYS A 213 4.82 27.23 -9.33
CA LYS A 213 4.08 28.49 -9.25
C LYS A 213 3.60 28.76 -7.82
N LEU A 214 3.03 27.75 -7.15
CA LEU A 214 2.59 27.88 -5.75
C LEU A 214 3.77 28.12 -4.79
N MET A 215 4.91 27.48 -5.02
CA MET A 215 6.13 27.72 -4.25
C MET A 215 6.61 29.17 -4.41
N LYS A 216 6.75 29.65 -5.65
CA LYS A 216 7.14 31.03 -5.92
C LYS A 216 6.18 32.06 -5.29
N LEU A 217 4.87 31.81 -5.40
CA LEU A 217 3.87 32.69 -4.79
C LEU A 217 4.01 32.71 -3.27
N ARG A 218 4.16 31.55 -2.63
CA ARG A 218 4.37 31.45 -1.18
C ARG A 218 5.64 32.21 -0.75
N ASP A 219 6.75 31.98 -1.46
CA ASP A 219 8.04 32.59 -1.10
C ASP A 219 8.03 34.11 -1.30
N ASN A 220 7.39 34.60 -2.37
CA ASN A 220 7.21 36.04 -2.59
C ASN A 220 6.36 36.68 -1.49
N LEU A 221 5.22 36.07 -1.14
CA LEU A 221 4.35 36.62 -0.08
C LEU A 221 5.03 36.54 1.30
N TYR A 222 5.87 35.54 1.53
CA TYR A 222 6.68 35.46 2.74
C TYR A 222 7.70 36.59 2.83
N ASN A 223 8.44 36.82 1.76
CA ASN A 223 9.47 37.88 1.69
C ASN A 223 8.85 39.31 1.80
N GLN A 224 7.57 39.44 1.42
CA GLN A 224 6.82 40.68 1.58
C GLN A 224 6.19 40.86 2.98
N GLY A 225 6.41 39.91 3.89
CA GLY A 225 5.80 39.93 5.23
C GLY A 225 4.28 39.72 5.25
N CYS A 226 3.69 39.31 4.11
CA CYS A 226 2.23 39.14 3.95
C CYS A 226 1.71 37.78 4.42
N LEU A 227 2.58 36.84 4.83
CA LEU A 227 2.19 35.51 5.25
C LEU A 227 2.40 35.26 6.74
N THR A 228 1.31 34.90 7.41
CA THR A 228 1.38 34.26 8.74
C THR A 228 1.86 32.82 8.63
N GLN A 229 2.38 32.26 9.74
CA GLN A 229 2.82 30.85 9.80
C GLN A 229 1.71 29.89 9.40
N GLU A 230 0.46 30.20 9.73
CA GLU A 230 -0.70 29.38 9.34
C GLU A 230 -0.88 29.33 7.83
N LYS A 231 -0.81 30.48 7.15
CA LYS A 231 -0.89 30.58 5.68
C LYS A 231 0.27 29.84 4.99
N ILE A 232 1.48 29.91 5.54
CA ILE A 232 2.64 29.12 5.05
C ILE A 232 2.33 27.63 5.10
N ASN A 233 1.73 27.17 6.19
CA ASN A 233 1.34 25.76 6.35
C ASN A 233 0.27 25.35 5.32
N ILE A 234 -0.70 26.22 5.02
CA ILE A 234 -1.73 25.98 3.99
C ILE A 234 -1.10 25.84 2.61
N TYR A 235 -0.23 26.78 2.20
CA TYR A 235 0.47 26.70 0.91
C TYR A 235 1.33 25.44 0.81
N SER A 236 2.05 25.10 1.86
CA SER A 236 2.87 23.88 1.92
C SER A 236 2.04 22.59 1.81
N ALA A 237 0.82 22.60 2.36
CA ALA A 237 -0.12 21.49 2.22
C ALA A 237 -0.69 21.40 0.79
N LEU A 238 -1.02 22.53 0.16
CA LEU A 238 -1.47 22.59 -1.24
C LEU A 238 -0.39 22.08 -2.20
N ILE A 239 0.85 22.53 -2.04
CA ILE A 239 1.99 22.08 -2.85
C ILE A 239 2.16 20.55 -2.72
N ARG A 240 2.17 20.04 -1.48
CA ARG A 240 2.24 18.59 -1.24
C ARG A 240 1.07 17.85 -1.87
N ARG A 241 -0.15 18.34 -1.76
CA ARG A 241 -1.35 17.74 -2.36
C ARG A 241 -1.27 17.73 -3.88
N THR A 242 -0.80 18.83 -4.50
CA THR A 242 -0.60 18.92 -5.95
C THR A 242 0.41 17.89 -6.46
N LEU A 243 1.50 17.67 -5.72
CA LEU A 243 2.56 16.72 -6.09
C LEU A 243 2.20 15.26 -5.83
N SER A 244 1.48 14.96 -4.73
CA SER A 244 1.29 13.59 -4.27
C SER A 244 -0.08 12.99 -4.58
N GLY A 245 -1.13 13.79 -4.64
CA GLY A 245 -2.52 13.27 -4.71
C GLY A 245 -2.80 12.42 -5.95
N SER A 246 -2.32 12.86 -7.10
CA SER A 246 -2.57 12.13 -8.36
C SER A 246 -1.69 10.89 -8.55
N SER A 247 -0.52 10.88 -7.94
CA SER A 247 0.34 9.69 -7.97
C SER A 247 -0.32 8.54 -7.20
N ARG A 248 -0.91 8.83 -6.05
CA ARG A 248 -1.64 7.83 -5.25
C ARG A 248 -2.87 7.32 -5.98
N SER A 249 -3.67 8.21 -6.56
CA SER A 249 -4.85 7.82 -7.35
C SER A 249 -4.45 6.98 -8.57
N TRP A 250 -3.37 7.37 -9.27
CA TRP A 250 -2.86 6.59 -10.40
C TRP A 250 -2.42 5.18 -9.98
N VAL A 251 -1.68 5.06 -8.87
CA VAL A 251 -1.26 3.76 -8.33
C VAL A 251 -2.48 2.87 -8.08
N GLN A 252 -3.46 3.36 -7.33
CA GLN A 252 -4.65 2.59 -6.99
C GLN A 252 -5.44 2.16 -8.24
N GLN A 253 -5.73 3.09 -9.15
CA GLN A 253 -6.47 2.81 -10.37
C GLN A 253 -5.75 1.85 -11.31
N THR A 254 -4.42 2.00 -11.43
CA THR A 254 -3.60 1.15 -12.30
C THR A 254 -3.53 -0.27 -11.75
N VAL A 255 -3.25 -0.43 -10.47
CA VAL A 255 -3.22 -1.75 -9.81
C VAL A 255 -4.59 -2.44 -9.92
N ASP A 256 -5.67 -1.74 -9.58
CA ASP A 256 -7.02 -2.32 -9.68
C ASP A 256 -7.38 -2.71 -11.12
N LYS A 257 -6.91 -1.97 -12.12
CA LYS A 257 -7.10 -2.29 -13.53
C LYS A 257 -6.32 -3.54 -13.95
N ILE A 258 -5.04 -3.62 -13.56
CA ILE A 258 -4.18 -4.77 -13.84
C ILE A 258 -4.75 -6.03 -13.18
N VAL A 259 -5.04 -5.99 -11.87
CA VAL A 259 -5.54 -7.17 -11.14
C VAL A 259 -6.90 -7.63 -11.68
N ARG A 260 -7.81 -6.71 -12.01
CA ARG A 260 -9.07 -7.07 -12.68
C ARG A 260 -8.83 -7.74 -14.04
N ARG A 261 -7.82 -7.29 -14.78
CA ARG A 261 -7.45 -7.89 -16.06
C ARG A 261 -6.87 -9.29 -15.86
N ILE A 262 -5.93 -9.46 -14.93
CA ILE A 262 -5.35 -10.77 -14.58
C ILE A 262 -6.47 -11.77 -14.29
N ARG A 263 -7.36 -11.44 -13.35
CA ARG A 263 -8.47 -12.32 -12.94
C ARG A 263 -9.43 -12.64 -14.09
N ARG A 264 -9.68 -11.69 -15.00
CA ARG A 264 -10.55 -11.89 -16.18
C ARG A 264 -9.90 -12.86 -17.17
N ILE A 265 -8.59 -12.69 -17.46
CA ILE A 265 -7.87 -13.56 -18.38
C ILE A 265 -7.74 -14.95 -17.76
N ALA A 266 -7.33 -15.06 -16.49
CA ALA A 266 -7.21 -16.30 -15.75
C ALA A 266 -8.53 -17.12 -15.81
N LYS A 267 -9.67 -16.47 -15.53
CA LYS A 267 -10.99 -17.11 -15.63
C LYS A 267 -11.29 -17.59 -17.05
N ARG A 268 -10.97 -16.80 -18.09
CA ARG A 268 -11.21 -17.15 -19.50
C ARG A 268 -10.38 -18.36 -19.93
N HIS A 269 -9.12 -18.39 -19.52
CA HIS A 269 -8.18 -19.46 -19.88
C HIS A 269 -8.22 -20.66 -18.91
N LYS A 270 -9.01 -20.58 -17.83
CA LYS A 270 -9.10 -21.60 -16.76
C LYS A 270 -7.72 -21.95 -16.20
N LYS A 271 -6.89 -20.94 -15.97
CA LYS A 271 -5.52 -21.07 -15.45
C LYS A 271 -5.30 -20.16 -14.27
N ASP A 272 -4.53 -20.62 -13.29
CA ASP A 272 -4.13 -19.79 -12.16
C ASP A 272 -3.01 -18.84 -12.58
N PRO A 273 -3.08 -17.57 -12.18
CA PRO A 273 -2.06 -16.60 -12.55
C PRO A 273 -0.78 -16.75 -11.73
N LEU A 274 0.35 -16.66 -12.40
CA LEU A 274 1.69 -16.49 -11.84
C LEU A 274 2.20 -15.11 -12.24
N VAL A 275 2.45 -14.25 -11.26
CA VAL A 275 2.91 -12.89 -11.52
C VAL A 275 4.38 -12.77 -11.17
N LEU A 276 5.21 -12.39 -12.14
CA LEU A 276 6.62 -12.05 -11.93
C LEU A 276 6.79 -10.53 -12.04
N ILE A 277 7.35 -9.91 -11.01
CA ILE A 277 7.52 -8.46 -10.92
C ILE A 277 9.01 -8.13 -11.04
N ASP A 278 9.39 -7.45 -12.11
CA ASP A 278 10.74 -6.90 -12.27
C ASP A 278 10.84 -5.59 -11.51
N ILE A 279 11.53 -5.64 -10.36
CA ILE A 279 11.77 -4.45 -9.54
C ILE A 279 13.08 -3.83 -10.02
N PRO A 280 13.03 -2.58 -10.49
CA PRO A 280 14.25 -1.90 -10.91
C PRO A 280 15.18 -1.72 -9.71
N ASN A 281 16.48 -1.90 -9.97
CA ASN A 281 17.52 -1.67 -8.98
C ASN A 281 17.37 -0.25 -8.39
N ASP A 282 17.46 -0.10 -7.07
CA ASP A 282 17.33 1.19 -6.38
C ASP A 282 18.21 2.28 -6.98
N GLU A 283 19.38 1.91 -7.51
CA GLU A 283 20.28 2.83 -8.20
C GLU A 283 19.71 3.38 -9.51
N SER A 284 18.99 2.57 -10.30
CA SER A 284 18.39 3.00 -11.57
C SER A 284 17.22 3.96 -11.40
N LEU A 285 16.60 3.94 -10.23
CA LEU A 285 15.49 4.84 -9.86
C LEU A 285 15.96 6.00 -8.99
N ARG A 286 17.18 5.94 -8.41
CA ARG A 286 17.70 6.93 -7.47
C ARG A 286 17.67 8.32 -8.08
N GLY A 287 17.07 9.26 -7.37
CA GLY A 287 16.89 10.65 -7.84
C GLY A 287 15.79 10.84 -8.88
N SER A 288 15.15 9.76 -9.39
CA SER A 288 14.05 9.91 -10.32
C SER A 288 12.80 10.43 -9.60
N VAL A 289 12.12 11.37 -10.24
CA VAL A 289 10.85 11.95 -9.75
C VAL A 289 9.77 10.87 -9.61
N LEU A 290 9.91 9.76 -10.32
CA LEU A 290 8.98 8.65 -10.34
C LEU A 290 9.26 7.58 -9.27
N GLN A 291 10.45 7.56 -8.66
CA GLN A 291 10.87 6.53 -7.72
C GLN A 291 9.82 6.22 -6.66
N ARG A 292 9.37 7.24 -5.93
CA ARG A 292 8.35 7.06 -4.88
C ARG A 292 7.02 6.51 -5.40
N THR A 293 6.64 6.92 -6.61
CA THR A 293 5.38 6.47 -7.23
C THR A 293 5.46 5.02 -7.65
N LEU A 294 6.59 4.61 -8.25
CA LEU A 294 6.80 3.24 -8.71
C LEU A 294 6.99 2.28 -7.53
N LEU A 295 7.76 2.66 -6.51
CA LEU A 295 7.86 1.86 -5.28
C LEU A 295 6.51 1.73 -4.54
N SER A 296 5.70 2.79 -4.53
CA SER A 296 4.34 2.71 -3.97
C SER A 296 3.43 1.82 -4.82
N PHE A 297 3.63 1.79 -6.14
CA PHE A 297 2.92 0.87 -7.03
C PHE A 297 3.26 -0.58 -6.68
N VAL A 298 4.55 -0.94 -6.57
CA VAL A 298 4.98 -2.30 -6.20
C VAL A 298 4.29 -2.74 -4.92
N LYS A 299 4.50 -2.01 -3.82
CA LYS A 299 3.94 -2.35 -2.51
C LYS A 299 2.41 -2.51 -2.51
N TYR A 300 1.72 -1.64 -3.24
CA TYR A 300 0.27 -1.73 -3.33
C TYR A 300 -0.17 -2.90 -4.22
N PHE A 301 0.57 -3.18 -5.29
CA PHE A 301 0.30 -4.28 -6.20
C PHE A 301 0.46 -5.63 -5.51
N GLU A 302 1.59 -5.86 -4.84
CA GLU A 302 1.85 -7.06 -4.01
C GLU A 302 0.74 -7.29 -2.98
N ASN A 303 0.39 -6.25 -2.22
CA ASN A 303 -0.71 -6.32 -1.26
C ASN A 303 -2.04 -6.74 -1.88
N ILE A 304 -2.35 -6.27 -3.09
CA ILE A 304 -3.60 -6.63 -3.77
C ILE A 304 -3.55 -8.04 -4.36
N LEU A 305 -2.39 -8.48 -4.87
CA LEU A 305 -2.18 -9.87 -5.30
C LEU A 305 -2.36 -10.83 -4.12
N SER A 306 -1.71 -10.54 -2.98
CA SER A 306 -1.83 -11.30 -1.74
C SER A 306 -3.29 -11.36 -1.23
N TRP A 307 -4.04 -10.25 -1.29
CA TRP A 307 -5.47 -10.21 -0.94
C TRP A 307 -6.31 -11.20 -1.76
N TYR A 308 -5.97 -11.37 -3.03
CA TYR A 308 -6.70 -12.29 -3.93
C TYR A 308 -6.09 -13.70 -3.99
N GLY A 309 -5.07 -14.01 -3.21
CA GLY A 309 -4.38 -15.30 -3.24
C GLY A 309 -3.72 -15.58 -4.59
N ILE A 310 -3.27 -14.54 -5.29
CA ILE A 310 -2.55 -14.67 -6.57
C ILE A 310 -1.07 -14.84 -6.25
N TYR A 311 -0.47 -15.92 -6.76
CA TYR A 311 0.97 -16.14 -6.59
C TYR A 311 1.77 -15.06 -7.33
N TRP A 312 2.72 -14.45 -6.63
CA TRP A 312 3.63 -13.47 -7.20
C TRP A 312 5.04 -13.67 -6.66
N ASP A 313 6.03 -13.25 -7.41
CA ASP A 313 7.42 -13.29 -7.00
C ASP A 313 8.17 -12.09 -7.59
N GLU A 314 9.10 -11.55 -6.80
CA GLU A 314 10.04 -10.54 -7.27
C GLU A 314 11.12 -11.23 -8.10
N SER A 315 11.38 -10.70 -9.27
CA SER A 315 12.33 -11.28 -10.21
C SER A 315 13.14 -10.21 -10.88
N ARG A 316 14.44 -10.41 -10.94
CA ARG A 316 15.28 -9.61 -11.80
C ARG A 316 15.14 -10.13 -13.23
N LEU A 317 14.51 -9.32 -14.10
CA LEU A 317 14.31 -9.63 -15.50
C LEU A 317 15.09 -8.62 -16.32
N TYR A 318 16.06 -9.10 -17.08
CA TYR A 318 16.96 -8.22 -17.80
C TYR A 318 16.30 -7.66 -19.06
N SER A 319 16.51 -6.37 -19.35
CA SER A 319 16.06 -5.72 -20.59
C SER A 319 17.20 -5.37 -21.54
N LYS A 320 18.46 -5.67 -21.14
CA LYS A 320 19.68 -5.40 -21.89
C LYS A 320 20.57 -6.62 -22.08
N ILE A 321 20.16 -7.78 -21.61
CA ILE A 321 20.90 -9.03 -21.75
C ILE A 321 20.11 -9.95 -22.66
N CYS A 322 20.80 -10.57 -23.62
CA CYS A 322 20.20 -11.46 -24.58
C CYS A 322 19.66 -12.73 -23.91
N PRO A 323 18.38 -13.07 -24.08
CA PRO A 323 17.80 -14.28 -23.49
C PRO A 323 18.23 -15.56 -24.23
N GLN A 324 18.93 -15.48 -25.35
CA GLN A 324 19.41 -16.65 -26.10
C GLN A 324 20.86 -17.02 -25.79
N CYS A 325 21.73 -16.05 -25.55
CA CYS A 325 23.17 -16.30 -25.37
C CYS A 325 23.81 -15.57 -24.19
N GLY A 326 23.05 -14.83 -23.39
CA GLY A 326 23.56 -14.11 -22.21
C GLY A 326 24.41 -12.86 -22.49
N SER A 327 24.68 -12.52 -23.77
CA SER A 327 25.48 -11.34 -24.13
C SER A 327 24.70 -10.04 -23.95
N GLU A 328 25.42 -8.92 -23.85
CA GLU A 328 24.78 -7.60 -23.81
C GLU A 328 24.11 -7.26 -25.14
N LEU A 329 22.95 -6.60 -25.07
CA LEU A 329 22.18 -6.16 -26.23
C LEU A 329 22.46 -4.70 -26.56
N ASP A 330 22.66 -4.42 -27.82
CA ASP A 330 22.81 -3.07 -28.35
C ASP A 330 21.49 -2.47 -28.81
N LEU A 331 21.38 -1.14 -28.72
CA LEU A 331 20.24 -0.42 -29.29
C LEU A 331 20.44 -0.24 -30.79
N GLU A 332 19.65 -0.96 -31.60
CA GLU A 332 19.69 -0.82 -33.07
C GLU A 332 18.83 0.36 -33.54
N MET A 333 17.62 0.49 -33.00
CA MET A 333 16.68 1.51 -33.46
C MET A 333 15.87 2.09 -32.24
N ARG A 334 15.68 3.40 -32.30
CA ARG A 334 14.82 4.09 -31.34
C ARG A 334 13.75 4.88 -32.07
N THR A 335 12.48 4.51 -31.85
CA THR A 335 11.31 5.27 -32.32
C THR A 335 10.64 5.96 -31.13
N LYS A 336 9.60 6.76 -31.40
CA LYS A 336 8.79 7.40 -30.35
C LYS A 336 8.16 6.36 -29.39
N ASN A 337 7.85 5.16 -29.89
CA ASN A 337 7.04 4.16 -29.16
C ASN A 337 7.78 2.86 -28.88
N ALA A 338 8.94 2.60 -29.49
CA ALA A 338 9.68 1.36 -29.35
C ALA A 338 11.19 1.58 -29.38
N ARG A 339 11.90 0.68 -28.73
CA ARG A 339 13.36 0.56 -28.77
C ARG A 339 13.68 -0.88 -29.15
N ILE A 340 14.26 -1.04 -30.34
CA ILE A 340 14.67 -2.36 -30.84
C ILE A 340 16.09 -2.63 -30.37
N MET A 341 16.26 -3.75 -29.73
CA MET A 341 17.55 -4.25 -29.24
C MET A 341 18.00 -5.39 -30.13
N VAL A 342 19.31 -5.47 -30.38
CA VAL A 342 19.93 -6.53 -31.18
C VAL A 342 21.13 -7.13 -30.44
N CYS A 343 21.29 -8.44 -30.53
CA CYS A 343 22.46 -9.15 -30.05
C CYS A 343 23.46 -9.34 -31.20
N LYS A 344 24.66 -8.76 -31.10
CA LYS A 344 25.73 -8.94 -32.08
C LYS A 344 26.29 -10.35 -32.11
N ASN A 345 26.14 -11.11 -30.99
CA ASN A 345 26.70 -12.45 -30.87
C ASN A 345 25.83 -13.53 -31.54
N CYS A 346 24.49 -13.49 -31.34
CA CYS A 346 23.60 -14.54 -31.87
C CYS A 346 22.51 -14.03 -32.82
N GLY A 347 22.48 -12.73 -33.12
CA GLY A 347 21.48 -12.14 -34.00
C GLY A 347 20.08 -11.96 -33.41
N PHE A 348 19.86 -12.29 -32.14
CA PHE A 348 18.56 -12.05 -31.49
C PHE A 348 18.15 -10.58 -31.59
N LYS A 349 16.90 -10.35 -32.01
CA LYS A 349 16.37 -9.00 -32.22
C LYS A 349 14.95 -8.92 -31.68
N GLU A 350 14.68 -7.97 -30.76
CA GLU A 350 13.37 -7.79 -30.17
C GLU A 350 13.17 -6.37 -29.61
N GLU A 351 11.90 -5.99 -29.41
CA GLU A 351 11.54 -4.78 -28.67
C GLU A 351 12.00 -4.89 -27.21
N ARG A 352 12.74 -3.89 -26.73
CA ARG A 352 13.33 -3.87 -25.39
C ARG A 352 12.32 -4.19 -24.28
N ASP A 353 11.09 -3.66 -24.38
CA ASP A 353 10.07 -3.83 -23.36
C ASP A 353 9.51 -5.26 -23.32
N LYS A 354 9.78 -6.11 -24.34
CA LYS A 354 9.39 -7.53 -24.37
C LYS A 354 10.48 -8.48 -23.87
N ILE A 355 11.74 -8.04 -23.82
CA ILE A 355 12.86 -8.88 -23.37
C ILE A 355 12.65 -9.45 -21.96
N PRO A 356 12.10 -8.70 -20.98
CA PRO A 356 11.76 -9.25 -19.65
C PRO A 356 10.81 -10.45 -19.70
N LEU A 357 9.93 -10.53 -20.70
CA LEU A 357 9.06 -11.71 -20.86
C LEU A 357 9.87 -12.97 -21.18
N TYR A 358 10.87 -12.91 -22.03
CA TYR A 358 11.73 -14.07 -22.34
C TYR A 358 12.50 -14.54 -21.12
N TRP A 359 13.05 -13.64 -20.32
CA TRP A 359 13.70 -13.98 -19.05
C TRP A 359 12.74 -14.57 -18.03
N ALA A 360 11.51 -14.11 -18.01
CA ALA A 360 10.46 -14.72 -17.18
C ALA A 360 10.15 -16.15 -17.61
N LEU A 361 10.07 -16.42 -18.93
CA LEU A 361 9.87 -17.77 -19.47
C LEU A 361 11.02 -18.72 -19.13
N ILE A 362 12.26 -18.23 -19.19
CA ILE A 362 13.45 -18.97 -18.76
C ILE A 362 13.35 -19.31 -17.26
N LYS A 363 13.00 -18.33 -16.44
CA LYS A 363 12.88 -18.50 -14.98
C LYS A 363 11.87 -19.60 -14.60
N ILE A 364 10.77 -19.71 -15.32
CA ILE A 364 9.77 -20.76 -15.09
C ILE A 364 10.03 -22.04 -15.91
N LYS A 365 11.21 -22.15 -16.50
CA LYS A 365 11.69 -23.31 -17.28
C LYS A 365 10.86 -23.64 -18.53
N LEU A 366 10.21 -22.67 -19.12
CA LEU A 366 9.54 -22.79 -20.41
C LEU A 366 10.48 -22.49 -21.60
N LEU A 367 11.60 -21.85 -21.35
CA LEU A 367 12.70 -21.66 -22.30
C LEU A 367 14.02 -22.16 -21.66
N PRO A 368 15.00 -22.62 -22.48
CA PRO A 368 16.32 -22.98 -21.98
C PRO A 368 17.04 -21.74 -21.40
N ASN A 369 17.89 -21.99 -20.42
CA ASN A 369 18.79 -20.96 -19.89
C ASN A 369 19.92 -20.71 -20.91
N PRO A 370 20.27 -19.46 -21.23
CA PRO A 370 21.30 -19.11 -22.21
C PRO A 370 22.71 -19.54 -21.79
#